data_5fb0a7abcf8511c08c3993bcd9958a10
#
_entry.id   5fb0a7abcf8511c08c3993bcd9958a10
#
_cell.length_a   1.000
_cell.length_b   1.000
_cell.length_c   1.000
_cell.angle_alpha   90.00
_cell.angle_beta   90.00
_cell.angle_gamma   90.00
#
_symmetry.space_group_name_H-M   'P 1'
#
loop_
_entity.id
_entity.type
_entity.pdbx_description
1 polymer ?
#
loop_
_entity_poly.entity_id
_entity_poly.type
_entity_poly.pdbx_seq_one_letter_code
_entity_poly.pdbx_strand_id
1 'polypeptide(L)'
;MYVFLGMALLLLAYPLLHAADQPPAVGTAAPDFKLTSQEGMQVSLKDFRGKWVVLYFYPKDFTTGCTIEAHNFQRDLAQYEQIKTVILGVSVDTADSHKQFCTKEGLSFKLLADPDATVVGAYGSANTMNGATRAARNTFIIDPKGMIVKEYIKVDPTKHSEELLAAIPSLQQMAK
;
A
#
# COMPACT_ATOMS: atom_id res chain seq x y z
N MET A 1 63.79 -18.22 17.15
CA MET A 1 63.37 -17.42 15.99
C MET A 1 61.89 -17.78 15.75
N TYR A 2 60.98 -17.02 16.38
CA TYR A 2 59.53 -17.27 16.32
C TYR A 2 58.92 -16.36 15.28
N VAL A 3 58.33 -16.96 14.22
CA VAL A 3 57.61 -16.26 13.20
C VAL A 3 56.14 -16.15 13.65
N PHE A 4 55.68 -14.93 14.01
CA PHE A 4 54.27 -14.64 14.25
C PHE A 4 53.55 -14.45 12.90
N LEU A 5 52.69 -15.43 12.55
CA LEU A 5 51.80 -15.31 11.42
C LEU A 5 50.57 -14.51 11.83
N GLY A 6 50.55 -13.24 11.47
CA GLY A 6 49.39 -12.38 11.71
C GLY A 6 48.25 -12.72 10.74
N MET A 7 47.18 -13.29 11.29
CA MET A 7 45.92 -13.55 10.55
C MET A 7 45.11 -12.27 10.46
N ALA A 8 45.17 -11.59 9.31
CA ALA A 8 44.35 -10.43 9.03
C ALA A 8 42.89 -10.86 8.84
N LEU A 9 42.04 -10.50 9.81
CA LEU A 9 40.60 -10.70 9.74
C LEU A 9 40.02 -9.64 8.74
N LEU A 10 39.75 -10.07 7.50
CA LEU A 10 38.99 -9.24 6.55
C LEU A 10 37.53 -9.23 7.00
N LEU A 11 37.11 -8.13 7.67
CA LEU A 11 35.71 -7.81 7.90
C LEU A 11 35.10 -7.41 6.55
N LEU A 12 34.44 -8.36 5.91
CA LEU A 12 33.55 -8.09 4.77
C LEU A 12 32.38 -7.25 5.30
N ALA A 13 32.46 -5.94 5.09
CA ALA A 13 31.34 -5.06 5.26
C ALA A 13 30.29 -5.38 4.18
N TYR A 14 29.32 -6.23 4.51
CA TYR A 14 28.11 -6.36 3.68
C TYR A 14 27.40 -5.00 3.69
N PRO A 15 27.13 -4.39 2.52
CA PRO A 15 26.27 -3.23 2.48
C PRO A 15 24.93 -3.67 3.04
N LEU A 16 24.47 -3.02 4.11
CA LEU A 16 23.09 -3.08 4.56
C LEU A 16 22.24 -2.48 3.42
N LEU A 17 21.78 -3.34 2.50
CA LEU A 17 20.73 -2.94 1.57
C LEU A 17 19.57 -2.42 2.43
N HIS A 18 19.22 -1.17 2.23
CA HIS A 18 18.10 -0.57 2.91
C HIS A 18 16.83 -1.34 2.51
N ALA A 19 16.26 -2.04 3.47
CA ALA A 19 15.01 -2.81 3.30
C ALA A 19 13.79 -1.93 2.94
N ALA A 20 13.99 -0.61 2.86
CA ALA A 20 12.96 0.38 2.56
C ALA A 20 12.57 0.47 1.07
N ASP A 21 13.34 -0.12 0.15
CA ASP A 21 13.08 -0.02 -1.29
C ASP A 21 12.35 -1.26 -1.87
N GLN A 22 12.10 -2.27 -1.04
CA GLN A 22 11.42 -3.49 -1.47
C GLN A 22 10.04 -3.59 -0.82
N PRO A 23 9.01 -4.04 -1.55
CA PRO A 23 7.73 -4.34 -0.96
C PRO A 23 7.87 -5.37 0.17
N PRO A 24 7.09 -5.23 1.27
CA PRO A 24 7.07 -6.23 2.33
C PRO A 24 6.54 -7.55 1.78
N ALA A 25 7.24 -8.66 2.11
CA ALA A 25 6.95 -9.97 1.55
C ALA A 25 5.56 -10.49 1.96
N VAL A 26 4.93 -11.25 1.07
CA VAL A 26 3.73 -12.04 1.38
C VAL A 26 4.03 -13.01 2.54
N GLY A 27 3.10 -13.12 3.49
CA GLY A 27 3.25 -13.91 4.71
C GLY A 27 3.88 -13.15 5.88
N THR A 28 4.23 -11.87 5.70
CA THR A 28 4.72 -11.00 6.79
C THR A 28 3.63 -10.07 7.31
N ALA A 29 3.84 -9.51 8.51
CA ALA A 29 2.95 -8.48 9.04
C ALA A 29 3.03 -7.23 8.16
N ALA A 30 1.87 -6.69 7.79
CA ALA A 30 1.77 -5.43 7.07
C ALA A 30 2.34 -4.29 7.95
N PRO A 31 3.23 -3.43 7.41
CA PRO A 31 3.68 -2.25 8.13
C PRO A 31 2.51 -1.43 8.64
N ASP A 32 2.50 -1.14 9.94
CA ASP A 32 1.45 -0.33 10.55
C ASP A 32 1.60 1.14 10.14
N PHE A 33 0.50 1.86 10.11
CA PHE A 33 0.49 3.28 9.79
C PHE A 33 -0.57 4.02 10.59
N LYS A 34 -0.42 5.34 10.64
CA LYS A 34 -1.44 6.26 11.12
C LYS A 34 -1.41 7.49 10.22
N LEU A 35 -2.40 7.60 9.34
CA LEU A 35 -2.52 8.63 8.31
C LEU A 35 -3.81 9.42 8.46
N THR A 36 -3.85 10.63 7.89
CA THR A 36 -5.04 11.48 7.88
C THR A 36 -5.91 11.17 6.66
N SER A 37 -7.19 10.89 6.87
CA SER A 37 -8.16 10.68 5.78
C SER A 37 -8.62 11.99 5.15
N GLN A 38 -9.32 11.93 4.01
CA GLN A 38 -10.00 13.06 3.37
C GLN A 38 -11.04 13.74 4.28
N GLU A 39 -11.47 13.08 5.32
CA GLU A 39 -12.41 13.60 6.32
C GLU A 39 -11.70 14.33 7.47
N GLY A 40 -10.34 14.40 7.44
CA GLY A 40 -9.53 14.98 8.50
C GLY A 40 -9.35 14.08 9.72
N MET A 41 -9.76 12.82 9.63
CA MET A 41 -9.66 11.86 10.75
C MET A 41 -8.37 11.05 10.66
N GLN A 42 -7.80 10.72 11.83
CA GLN A 42 -6.68 9.79 11.91
C GLN A 42 -7.17 8.35 11.70
N VAL A 43 -6.54 7.65 10.78
CA VAL A 43 -6.84 6.27 10.41
C VAL A 43 -5.59 5.42 10.56
N SER A 44 -5.68 4.32 11.29
CA SER A 44 -4.61 3.36 11.49
C SER A 44 -4.97 2.02 10.87
N LEU A 45 -3.98 1.26 10.39
CA LEU A 45 -4.23 -0.11 9.90
C LEU A 45 -4.87 -0.99 10.99
N LYS A 46 -4.54 -0.75 12.26
CA LYS A 46 -5.11 -1.47 13.41
C LYS A 46 -6.62 -1.32 13.57
N ASP A 47 -7.19 -0.21 13.06
CA ASP A 47 -8.64 0.04 13.12
C ASP A 47 -9.44 -0.97 12.27
N PHE A 48 -8.75 -1.70 11.39
CA PHE A 48 -9.35 -2.69 10.49
C PHE A 48 -9.07 -4.15 10.90
N ARG A 49 -8.58 -4.40 12.10
CA ARG A 49 -8.46 -5.77 12.61
C ARG A 49 -9.80 -6.50 12.56
N GLY A 50 -9.79 -7.76 12.14
CA GLY A 50 -11.01 -8.54 11.89
C GLY A 50 -11.65 -8.32 10.53
N LYS A 51 -11.12 -7.41 9.69
CA LYS A 51 -11.57 -7.16 8.32
C LYS A 51 -10.45 -7.44 7.32
N TRP A 52 -10.82 -7.80 6.13
CA TRP A 52 -9.93 -7.81 4.98
C TRP A 52 -9.71 -6.38 4.50
N VAL A 53 -8.47 -6.06 4.09
CA VAL A 53 -8.12 -4.73 3.59
C VAL A 53 -7.45 -4.85 2.23
N VAL A 54 -7.95 -4.09 1.27
CA VAL A 54 -7.26 -3.75 0.04
C VAL A 54 -6.61 -2.39 0.28
N LEU A 55 -5.29 -2.39 0.43
CA LEU A 55 -4.48 -1.18 0.56
C LEU A 55 -3.82 -0.91 -0.79
N TYR A 56 -4.32 0.08 -1.52
CA TYR A 56 -3.75 0.43 -2.81
C TYR A 56 -3.03 1.77 -2.77
N PHE A 57 -1.86 1.82 -3.40
CA PHE A 57 -1.05 3.01 -3.58
C PHE A 57 -1.25 3.54 -4.99
N TYR A 58 -1.39 4.85 -5.15
CA TYR A 58 -1.58 5.49 -6.45
C TYR A 58 -0.80 6.80 -6.56
N PRO A 59 -0.36 7.17 -7.79
CA PRO A 59 0.59 8.26 -7.96
C PRO A 59 0.10 9.64 -7.56
N LYS A 60 -1.16 10.02 -7.91
CA LYS A 60 -1.65 11.39 -7.70
C LYS A 60 -3.15 11.54 -7.97
N ASP A 61 -3.82 12.33 -7.13
CA ASP A 61 -5.19 12.78 -7.35
C ASP A 61 -5.37 13.46 -8.72
N PHE A 62 -6.58 13.40 -9.25
CA PHE A 62 -7.02 14.06 -10.49
C PHE A 62 -6.29 13.64 -11.77
N THR A 63 -5.43 12.61 -11.74
CA THR A 63 -4.83 12.06 -12.96
C THR A 63 -5.75 11.01 -13.57
N THR A 64 -5.74 10.90 -14.90
CA THR A 64 -6.67 10.02 -15.64
C THR A 64 -6.66 8.58 -15.12
N GLY A 65 -5.48 7.97 -14.98
CA GLY A 65 -5.38 6.58 -14.52
C GLY A 65 -5.83 6.39 -13.08
N CYS A 66 -5.55 7.34 -12.18
CA CYS A 66 -5.98 7.25 -10.77
C CYS A 66 -7.51 7.47 -10.64
N THR A 67 -8.08 8.35 -11.46
CA THR A 67 -9.53 8.56 -11.51
C THR A 67 -10.26 7.31 -12.02
N ILE A 68 -9.75 6.66 -13.07
CA ILE A 68 -10.30 5.39 -13.57
C ILE A 68 -10.26 4.30 -12.47
N GLU A 69 -9.13 4.15 -11.79
CA GLU A 69 -8.98 3.16 -10.71
C GLU A 69 -9.94 3.43 -9.56
N ALA A 70 -10.02 4.68 -9.11
CA ALA A 70 -10.93 5.08 -8.04
C ALA A 70 -12.41 4.87 -8.41
N HIS A 71 -12.81 5.19 -9.63
CA HIS A 71 -14.17 4.92 -10.12
C HIS A 71 -14.48 3.43 -10.20
N ASN A 72 -13.52 2.58 -10.60
CA ASN A 72 -13.72 1.15 -10.60
C ASN A 72 -13.90 0.61 -9.17
N PHE A 73 -13.11 1.05 -8.21
CA PHE A 73 -13.33 0.71 -6.80
C PHE A 73 -14.67 1.22 -6.28
N GLN A 74 -15.07 2.45 -6.63
CA GLN A 74 -16.36 3.01 -6.22
C GLN A 74 -17.54 2.25 -6.82
N ARG A 75 -17.48 1.89 -8.11
CA ARG A 75 -18.50 1.06 -8.79
C ARG A 75 -18.69 -0.27 -8.07
N ASP A 76 -17.61 -0.88 -7.65
CA ASP A 76 -17.59 -2.23 -7.10
C ASP A 76 -17.66 -2.27 -5.56
N LEU A 77 -17.76 -1.10 -4.90
CA LEU A 77 -17.63 -0.97 -3.44
C LEU A 77 -18.60 -1.89 -2.68
N ALA A 78 -19.87 -1.98 -3.12
CA ALA A 78 -20.87 -2.85 -2.49
C ALA A 78 -20.48 -4.34 -2.54
N GLN A 79 -19.77 -4.78 -3.58
CA GLN A 79 -19.29 -6.16 -3.69
C GLN A 79 -18.15 -6.40 -2.69
N TYR A 80 -17.24 -5.42 -2.50
CA TYR A 80 -16.20 -5.50 -1.47
C TYR A 80 -16.79 -5.56 -0.05
N GLU A 81 -17.82 -4.76 0.23
CA GLU A 81 -18.51 -4.79 1.52
C GLU A 81 -19.18 -6.15 1.79
N GLN A 82 -19.82 -6.77 0.79
CA GLN A 82 -20.42 -8.10 0.90
C GLN A 82 -19.40 -9.18 1.28
N ILE A 83 -18.16 -9.08 0.79
CA ILE A 83 -17.06 -9.97 1.14
C ILE A 83 -16.24 -9.46 2.33
N LYS A 84 -16.77 -8.53 3.13
CA LYS A 84 -16.15 -7.95 4.34
C LYS A 84 -14.74 -7.39 4.10
N THR A 85 -14.55 -6.76 2.97
CA THR A 85 -13.29 -6.16 2.53
C THR A 85 -13.39 -4.64 2.49
N VAL A 86 -12.43 -3.95 3.06
CA VAL A 86 -12.32 -2.49 3.08
C VAL A 86 -11.32 -2.03 2.03
N ILE A 87 -11.63 -0.95 1.31
CA ILE A 87 -10.72 -0.30 0.37
C ILE A 87 -10.09 0.92 1.06
N LEU A 88 -8.77 1.01 1.02
CA LEU A 88 -7.99 2.15 1.48
C LEU A 88 -7.03 2.58 0.36
N GLY A 89 -7.15 3.81 -0.11
CA GLY A 89 -6.22 4.39 -1.07
C GLY A 89 -5.18 5.26 -0.36
N VAL A 90 -3.93 5.22 -0.80
CA VAL A 90 -2.83 6.02 -0.24
C VAL A 90 -2.07 6.72 -1.35
N SER A 91 -1.86 8.01 -1.22
CA SER A 91 -0.92 8.76 -2.06
C SER A 91 -0.17 9.81 -1.23
N VAL A 92 0.80 10.47 -1.86
CA VAL A 92 1.55 11.58 -1.24
C VAL A 92 0.80 12.92 -1.32
N ASP A 93 -0.41 12.93 -1.84
CA ASP A 93 -1.25 14.12 -1.84
C ASP A 93 -1.72 14.46 -0.41
N THR A 94 -2.17 15.70 -0.20
CA THR A 94 -2.68 16.17 1.10
C THR A 94 -4.11 15.70 1.34
N ALA A 95 -4.54 15.68 2.61
CA ALA A 95 -5.92 15.38 2.97
C ALA A 95 -6.93 16.32 2.30
N ASP A 96 -6.57 17.60 2.13
CA ASP A 96 -7.40 18.57 1.40
C ASP A 96 -7.54 18.24 -0.09
N SER A 97 -6.47 17.78 -0.74
CA SER A 97 -6.52 17.29 -2.11
C SER A 97 -7.44 16.07 -2.21
N HIS A 98 -7.28 15.10 -1.32
CA HIS A 98 -8.16 13.91 -1.26
C HIS A 98 -9.62 14.28 -1.04
N LYS A 99 -9.91 15.27 -0.18
CA LYS A 99 -11.27 15.76 0.04
C LYS A 99 -11.87 16.32 -1.24
N GLN A 100 -11.14 17.14 -1.97
CA GLN A 100 -11.58 17.70 -3.23
C GLN A 100 -11.78 16.61 -4.29
N PHE A 101 -10.83 15.65 -4.36
CA PHE A 101 -10.92 14.53 -5.29
C PHE A 101 -12.13 13.64 -4.99
N CYS A 102 -12.34 13.23 -3.74
CA CYS A 102 -13.50 12.45 -3.34
C CYS A 102 -14.82 13.18 -3.64
N THR A 103 -14.89 14.48 -3.35
CA THR A 103 -16.09 15.30 -3.62
C THR A 103 -16.39 15.38 -5.11
N LYS A 104 -15.37 15.65 -5.93
CA LYS A 104 -15.53 15.79 -7.38
C LYS A 104 -15.91 14.48 -8.05
N GLU A 105 -15.27 13.38 -7.63
CA GLU A 105 -15.42 12.08 -8.30
C GLU A 105 -16.46 11.16 -7.61
N GLY A 106 -17.13 11.65 -6.54
CA GLY A 106 -18.17 10.89 -5.84
C GLY A 106 -17.67 9.65 -5.12
N LEU A 107 -16.44 9.71 -4.54
CA LEU A 107 -15.82 8.57 -3.85
C LEU A 107 -16.28 8.54 -2.39
N SER A 108 -16.68 7.35 -1.90
CA SER A 108 -17.16 7.15 -0.53
C SER A 108 -16.25 6.26 0.33
N PHE A 109 -15.23 5.63 -0.24
CA PHE A 109 -14.20 4.93 0.52
C PHE A 109 -13.08 5.89 0.96
N LYS A 110 -12.18 5.41 1.82
CA LYS A 110 -11.15 6.28 2.42
C LYS A 110 -9.92 6.44 1.54
N LEU A 111 -9.51 7.70 1.36
CA LEU A 111 -8.21 8.09 0.84
C LEU A 111 -7.38 8.66 1.98
N LEU A 112 -6.12 8.21 2.09
CA LEU A 112 -5.22 8.50 3.19
C LEU A 112 -4.01 9.28 2.68
N ALA A 113 -3.73 10.41 3.32
CA ALA A 113 -2.65 11.33 2.95
C ALA A 113 -1.33 10.91 3.60
N ASP A 114 -0.30 10.68 2.79
CA ASP A 114 1.08 10.38 3.19
C ASP A 114 2.06 11.39 2.56
N PRO A 115 1.96 12.70 2.87
CA PRO A 115 2.75 13.74 2.19
C PRO A 115 4.26 13.57 2.38
N ASP A 116 4.68 12.92 3.44
CA ASP A 116 6.10 12.64 3.72
C ASP A 116 6.60 11.35 3.09
N ALA A 117 5.74 10.63 2.35
CA ALA A 117 6.01 9.35 1.69
C ALA A 117 6.56 8.26 2.64
N THR A 118 6.30 8.35 3.94
CA THR A 118 6.81 7.42 4.95
C THR A 118 6.17 6.04 4.80
N VAL A 119 4.85 5.99 4.66
CA VAL A 119 4.09 4.74 4.49
C VAL A 119 4.29 4.18 3.08
N VAL A 120 4.28 5.06 2.07
CA VAL A 120 4.62 4.70 0.68
C VAL A 120 5.99 4.02 0.62
N GLY A 121 6.99 4.56 1.34
CA GLY A 121 8.33 3.96 1.46
C GLY A 121 8.32 2.63 2.20
N ALA A 122 7.62 2.54 3.35
CA ALA A 122 7.53 1.31 4.14
C ALA A 122 6.91 0.12 3.38
N TYR A 123 6.07 0.42 2.39
CA TYR A 123 5.48 -0.57 1.49
C TYR A 123 6.27 -0.75 0.17
N GLY A 124 7.51 -0.23 0.07
CA GLY A 124 8.32 -0.33 -1.15
C GLY A 124 7.62 0.24 -2.39
N SER A 125 6.73 1.19 -2.18
CA SER A 125 5.91 1.80 -3.23
C SER A 125 6.36 3.22 -3.59
N ALA A 126 7.51 3.67 -3.06
CA ALA A 126 8.07 4.98 -3.41
C ALA A 126 8.67 4.96 -4.82
N ASN A 127 8.34 5.98 -5.61
CA ASN A 127 8.90 6.23 -6.92
C ASN A 127 9.36 7.71 -7.01
N THR A 128 10.66 7.92 -6.95
CA THR A 128 11.24 9.26 -6.99
C THR A 128 11.80 9.55 -8.39
N MET A 129 11.22 10.55 -9.05
CA MET A 129 11.66 11.04 -10.34
C MET A 129 11.81 12.55 -10.31
N ASN A 130 12.95 13.05 -10.79
CA ASN A 130 13.25 14.49 -10.86
C ASN A 130 13.08 15.22 -9.50
N GLY A 131 13.47 14.57 -8.42
CA GLY A 131 13.38 15.14 -7.06
C GLY A 131 11.97 15.13 -6.44
N ALA A 132 10.96 14.61 -7.12
CA ALA A 132 9.60 14.47 -6.59
C ALA A 132 9.29 12.99 -6.33
N THR A 133 8.84 12.67 -5.11
CA THR A 133 8.38 11.33 -4.75
C THR A 133 6.88 11.21 -5.00
N ARG A 134 6.47 10.09 -5.58
CA ARG A 134 5.08 9.68 -5.76
C ARG A 134 4.94 8.22 -5.37
N ALA A 135 3.72 7.79 -5.10
CA ALA A 135 3.47 6.37 -4.95
C ALA A 135 3.49 5.66 -6.32
N ALA A 136 4.15 4.50 -6.38
CA ALA A 136 3.95 3.53 -7.46
C ALA A 136 2.56 2.89 -7.30
N ARG A 137 1.99 2.39 -8.41
CA ARG A 137 0.68 1.74 -8.40
C ARG A 137 0.83 0.30 -7.95
N ASN A 138 0.89 0.10 -6.64
CA ASN A 138 1.00 -1.19 -5.98
C ASN A 138 -0.20 -1.42 -5.07
N THR A 139 -0.59 -2.67 -4.87
CA THR A 139 -1.72 -3.03 -3.99
C THR A 139 -1.36 -4.23 -3.14
N PHE A 140 -1.78 -4.18 -1.89
CA PHE A 140 -1.58 -5.25 -0.91
C PHE A 140 -2.94 -5.71 -0.38
N ILE A 141 -3.18 -7.02 -0.39
CA ILE A 141 -4.31 -7.63 0.30
C ILE A 141 -3.82 -8.05 1.67
N ILE A 142 -4.48 -7.53 2.70
CA ILE A 142 -4.14 -7.74 4.10
C ILE A 142 -5.29 -8.50 4.76
N ASP A 143 -4.98 -9.59 5.47
CA ASP A 143 -5.94 -10.42 6.16
C ASP A 143 -6.44 -9.80 7.48
N PRO A 144 -7.47 -10.36 8.13
CA PRO A 144 -8.00 -9.87 9.41
C PRO A 144 -6.99 -9.86 10.56
N LYS A 145 -5.89 -10.64 10.45
CA LYS A 145 -4.79 -10.65 11.42
C LYS A 145 -3.74 -9.58 11.14
N GLY A 146 -3.86 -8.88 9.99
CA GLY A 146 -2.94 -7.85 9.54
C GLY A 146 -1.70 -8.39 8.84
N MET A 147 -1.81 -9.59 8.25
CA MET A 147 -0.77 -10.20 7.45
C MET A 147 -0.99 -9.90 5.97
N ILE A 148 0.07 -9.60 5.24
CA ILE A 148 0.02 -9.49 3.78
C ILE A 148 -0.15 -10.89 3.21
N VAL A 149 -1.23 -11.10 2.47
CA VAL A 149 -1.51 -12.41 1.84
C VAL A 149 -1.33 -12.40 0.33
N LYS A 150 -1.32 -11.22 -0.28
CA LYS A 150 -1.03 -11.04 -1.71
C LYS A 150 -0.58 -9.61 -2.00
N GLU A 151 0.28 -9.47 -2.98
CA GLU A 151 0.72 -8.19 -3.52
C GLU A 151 0.52 -8.13 -5.03
N TYR A 152 0.28 -6.91 -5.54
CA TYR A 152 0.22 -6.60 -6.96
C TYR A 152 1.10 -5.39 -7.22
N ILE A 153 2.08 -5.55 -8.07
CA ILE A 153 3.08 -4.54 -8.38
C ILE A 153 2.87 -4.00 -9.79
N LYS A 154 2.91 -2.67 -9.96
CA LYS A 154 2.71 -1.98 -11.26
C LYS A 154 1.35 -2.31 -11.91
N VAL A 155 0.30 -2.14 -11.15
CA VAL A 155 -1.09 -2.49 -11.50
C VAL A 155 -1.59 -1.70 -12.72
N ASP A 156 -2.40 -2.36 -13.56
CA ASP A 156 -3.23 -1.71 -14.58
C ASP A 156 -4.52 -1.15 -13.94
N PRO A 157 -4.71 0.17 -13.89
CA PRO A 157 -5.86 0.78 -13.20
C PRO A 157 -7.22 0.43 -13.82
N THR A 158 -7.24 -0.05 -15.08
CA THR A 158 -8.49 -0.29 -15.82
C THR A 158 -9.20 -1.57 -15.40
N LYS A 159 -8.49 -2.59 -14.90
CA LYS A 159 -9.02 -3.91 -14.57
C LYS A 159 -8.81 -4.33 -13.11
N HIS A 160 -8.10 -3.51 -12.35
CA HIS A 160 -7.58 -3.92 -11.06
C HIS A 160 -8.67 -4.29 -10.06
N SER A 161 -9.76 -3.52 -9.97
CA SER A 161 -10.87 -3.82 -9.06
C SER A 161 -11.47 -5.20 -9.33
N GLU A 162 -11.67 -5.56 -10.61
CA GLU A 162 -12.21 -6.86 -11.00
C GLU A 162 -11.25 -8.01 -10.66
N GLU A 163 -9.95 -7.82 -10.88
CA GLU A 163 -8.91 -8.80 -10.52
C GLU A 163 -8.90 -9.10 -9.02
N LEU A 164 -9.04 -8.06 -8.20
CA LEU A 164 -9.09 -8.22 -6.75
C LEU A 164 -10.35 -8.93 -6.29
N LEU A 165 -11.53 -8.55 -6.81
CA LEU A 165 -12.80 -9.22 -6.51
C LEU A 165 -12.80 -10.70 -6.87
N ALA A 166 -12.13 -11.07 -7.97
CA ALA A 166 -11.98 -12.46 -8.34
C ALA A 166 -11.02 -13.24 -7.41
N ALA A 167 -9.97 -12.57 -6.89
CA ALA A 167 -8.94 -13.22 -6.09
C ALA A 167 -9.29 -13.34 -4.60
N ILE A 168 -9.93 -12.35 -4.00
CA ILE A 168 -10.15 -12.26 -2.54
C ILE A 168 -10.94 -13.44 -1.97
N PRO A 169 -12.05 -13.94 -2.59
CA PRO A 169 -12.80 -15.07 -2.04
C PRO A 169 -11.95 -16.34 -1.84
N SER A 170 -11.05 -16.63 -2.78
CA SER A 170 -10.12 -17.76 -2.67
C SER A 170 -9.11 -17.57 -1.53
N LEU A 171 -8.57 -16.36 -1.38
CA LEU A 171 -7.68 -16.02 -0.26
C LEU A 171 -8.38 -16.14 1.09
N GLN A 172 -9.65 -15.75 1.16
CA GLN A 172 -10.48 -15.88 2.37
C GLN A 172 -10.73 -17.33 2.76
N GLN A 173 -10.83 -18.24 1.80
CA GLN A 173 -10.97 -19.68 2.05
C GLN A 173 -9.67 -20.29 2.57
N MET A 174 -8.51 -19.86 2.06
CA MET A 174 -7.19 -20.37 2.49
C MET A 174 -6.77 -19.88 3.89
N ALA A 175 -7.32 -18.78 4.37
CA ALA A 175 -7.00 -18.19 5.67
C ALA A 175 -7.84 -18.73 6.84
N LYS A 176 -8.80 -19.65 6.59
CA LYS A 176 -9.61 -20.32 7.60
C LYS A 176 -8.87 -21.49 8.23
#